data_c3a582f3c214c273f3f5e35b5d3f0a0f
#
_entry.id   c3a582f3c214c273f3f5e35b5d3f0a0f
#
_cell.length_a   1.000
_cell.length_b   1.000
_cell.length_c   1.000
_cell.angle_alpha   90.00
_cell.angle_beta   90.00
_cell.angle_gamma   90.00
#
_symmetry.space_group_name_H-M   'P 1'
#
loop_
_entity.id
_entity.type
_entity.pdbx_description
1 polymer ?
#
loop_
_entity_poly.entity_id
_entity_poly.type
_entity_poly.pdbx_seq_one_letter_code
_entity_poly.pdbx_strand_id
1 'polypeptide(L)'
;MAEQKRELGLKAVHSARTERGKSKYGKISGPVWLVAGGAVIVTLVVAYLLNDRTLGVEKDDILSQQRAAVSTVGAEWYPLRDKLEKITLDAAAQWTGDKVDPEAARTDFRSSPGLYLRLRVAEARNTESLREHAKDSVKDAFTGCLLREPNAALAQGQADAGTGPEQPWNLHRAYSATRVLTEEWTNEVKAAEDKDRLRVFRQQYDKAKRDEIPLAIDIIKRAQFFLLVLDEDVPEALELSKDVPNARDGGGINEEGLQQVPHPARVLIVNLKTGAELARLRKTADADFQFVGGQAVRDPEVRGAMKRQVNNCALAQSVWSAIRPAAPADAAADAGTAAAAKPDAGSAAH
;
A
#
# COMPACT_ATOMS: atom_id res chain seq x y z
N MET A 1 14.23 -61.20 -59.92
CA MET A 1 12.93 -60.49 -60.09
C MET A 1 12.60 -59.45 -59.06
N ALA A 2 13.37 -59.32 -57.99
CA ALA A 2 13.04 -58.36 -56.88
C ALA A 2 13.66 -56.95 -57.04
N GLU A 3 14.69 -56.79 -57.83
CA GLU A 3 15.41 -55.53 -58.04
C GLU A 3 14.68 -54.52 -58.96
N GLN A 4 13.97 -55.03 -59.96
CA GLN A 4 13.20 -54.14 -60.88
C GLN A 4 12.00 -53.45 -60.25
N LYS A 5 11.45 -53.94 -59.17
CA LYS A 5 10.32 -53.32 -58.42
C LYS A 5 10.74 -52.11 -57.58
N ARG A 6 12.01 -52.01 -57.15
CA ARG A 6 12.51 -50.88 -56.35
C ARG A 6 12.86 -49.67 -57.16
N GLU A 7 13.34 -49.83 -58.39
CA GLU A 7 13.69 -48.70 -59.26
C GLU A 7 12.45 -47.92 -59.75
N LEU A 8 11.34 -48.63 -59.99
CA LEU A 8 10.08 -47.98 -60.40
C LEU A 8 9.50 -47.10 -59.27
N GLY A 9 9.71 -47.44 -58.00
CA GLY A 9 9.26 -46.67 -56.89
C GLY A 9 10.01 -45.32 -56.69
N LEU A 10 11.33 -45.33 -56.95
CA LEU A 10 12.17 -44.14 -56.81
C LEU A 10 11.91 -43.12 -57.97
N LYS A 11 11.69 -43.61 -59.20
CA LYS A 11 11.31 -42.73 -60.34
C LYS A 11 9.94 -42.11 -60.13
N ALA A 12 8.97 -42.83 -59.60
CA ALA A 12 7.63 -42.32 -59.28
C ALA A 12 7.67 -41.25 -58.19
N VAL A 13 8.51 -41.43 -57.18
CA VAL A 13 8.69 -40.41 -56.08
C VAL A 13 9.41 -39.17 -56.62
N HIS A 14 10.39 -39.34 -57.52
CA HIS A 14 11.06 -38.18 -58.12
C HIS A 14 10.15 -37.39 -59.06
N SER A 15 9.32 -38.05 -59.88
CA SER A 15 8.34 -37.37 -60.75
C SER A 15 7.24 -36.67 -59.91
N ALA A 16 6.74 -37.29 -58.84
CA ALA A 16 5.79 -36.65 -57.95
C ALA A 16 6.36 -35.45 -57.20
N ARG A 17 7.67 -35.44 -56.91
CA ARG A 17 8.36 -34.32 -56.29
C ARG A 17 8.61 -33.16 -57.26
N THR A 18 8.87 -33.43 -58.52
CA THR A 18 9.01 -32.41 -59.56
C THR A 18 7.68 -31.83 -60.02
N GLU A 19 6.59 -32.59 -59.96
CA GLU A 19 5.25 -32.06 -60.22
C GLU A 19 4.68 -31.20 -59.12
N ARG A 20 5.04 -31.50 -57.84
CA ARG A 20 4.66 -30.61 -56.73
C ARG A 20 5.34 -29.24 -56.75
N GLY A 21 6.47 -29.13 -57.44
CA GLY A 21 7.18 -27.84 -57.64
C GLY A 21 6.58 -26.95 -58.73
N LYS A 22 5.70 -27.48 -59.56
CA LYS A 22 4.97 -26.68 -60.54
C LYS A 22 3.72 -26.11 -59.85
N SER A 23 3.89 -24.95 -59.22
CA SER A 23 2.79 -24.17 -58.68
C SER A 23 1.62 -24.13 -59.68
N LYS A 24 0.45 -24.65 -59.32
CA LYS A 24 -0.79 -24.53 -60.06
C LYS A 24 -1.30 -23.07 -60.13
N TYR A 25 -0.62 -22.17 -59.46
CA TYR A 25 -0.85 -20.73 -59.59
C TYR A 25 -0.22 -20.27 -60.91
N GLY A 26 -1.04 -20.16 -61.94
CA GLY A 26 -0.65 -19.62 -63.23
C GLY A 26 0.16 -18.34 -63.02
N LYS A 27 1.12 -18.07 -63.90
CA LYS A 27 1.95 -16.87 -63.86
C LYS A 27 1.05 -15.64 -63.74
N ILE A 28 0.84 -15.19 -62.48
CA ILE A 28 0.14 -13.93 -62.25
C ILE A 28 1.02 -12.85 -62.87
N SER A 29 0.48 -12.12 -63.81
CA SER A 29 1.23 -11.07 -64.52
C SER A 29 1.76 -10.04 -63.51
N GLY A 30 2.99 -9.54 -63.74
CA GLY A 30 3.63 -8.57 -62.82
C GLY A 30 2.72 -7.40 -62.40
N PRO A 31 1.93 -6.82 -63.32
CA PRO A 31 1.00 -5.74 -62.92
C PRO A 31 -0.08 -6.16 -61.93
N VAL A 32 -0.54 -7.42 -61.95
CA VAL A 32 -1.52 -7.91 -60.95
C VAL A 32 -0.91 -7.95 -59.52
N TRP A 33 0.36 -8.30 -59.40
CA TRP A 33 1.06 -8.24 -58.12
C TRP A 33 1.25 -6.83 -57.61
N LEU A 34 1.50 -5.84 -58.49
CA LEU A 34 1.59 -4.43 -58.09
C LEU A 34 0.25 -3.88 -57.65
N VAL A 35 -0.85 -4.24 -58.31
CA VAL A 35 -2.19 -3.82 -57.92
C VAL A 35 -2.59 -4.48 -56.59
N ALA A 36 -2.35 -5.78 -56.43
CA ALA A 36 -2.65 -6.48 -55.17
C ALA A 36 -1.81 -5.94 -54.01
N GLY A 37 -0.51 -5.72 -54.22
CA GLY A 37 0.39 -5.13 -53.21
C GLY A 37 -0.02 -3.70 -52.83
N GLY A 38 -0.35 -2.88 -53.84
CA GLY A 38 -0.87 -1.53 -53.64
C GLY A 38 -2.18 -1.51 -52.80
N ALA A 39 -3.11 -2.41 -53.15
CA ALA A 39 -4.38 -2.53 -52.39
C ALA A 39 -4.15 -2.91 -50.92
N VAL A 40 -3.23 -3.84 -50.65
CA VAL A 40 -2.86 -4.23 -49.27
C VAL A 40 -2.28 -3.04 -48.52
N ILE A 41 -1.36 -2.29 -49.10
CA ILE A 41 -0.74 -1.12 -48.47
C ILE A 41 -1.81 -0.06 -48.14
N VAL A 42 -2.69 0.25 -49.11
CA VAL A 42 -3.78 1.21 -48.88
C VAL A 42 -4.70 0.76 -47.75
N THR A 43 -5.05 -0.54 -47.73
CA THR A 43 -5.90 -1.08 -46.64
C THR A 43 -5.23 -0.95 -45.27
N LEU A 44 -3.93 -1.24 -45.18
CA LEU A 44 -3.17 -1.11 -43.96
C LEU A 44 -3.08 0.37 -43.48
N VAL A 45 -2.84 1.30 -44.42
CA VAL A 45 -2.80 2.74 -44.11
C VAL A 45 -4.18 3.23 -43.63
N VAL A 46 -5.25 2.85 -44.32
CA VAL A 46 -6.62 3.22 -43.89
C VAL A 46 -6.95 2.61 -42.55
N ALA A 47 -6.63 1.34 -42.32
CA ALA A 47 -6.84 0.68 -41.01
C ALA A 47 -6.04 1.37 -39.90
N TYR A 48 -4.81 1.76 -40.15
CA TYR A 48 -3.98 2.50 -39.20
C TYR A 48 -4.60 3.87 -38.87
N LEU A 49 -4.98 4.66 -39.87
CA LEU A 49 -5.60 5.99 -39.66
C LEU A 49 -6.95 5.89 -38.92
N LEU A 50 -7.76 4.88 -39.23
CA LEU A 50 -9.02 4.65 -38.49
C LEU A 50 -8.79 4.24 -37.04
N ASN A 51 -7.78 3.39 -36.79
CA ASN A 51 -7.41 2.99 -35.46
C ASN A 51 -6.90 4.17 -34.63
N ASP A 52 -6.01 4.99 -35.20
CA ASP A 52 -5.46 6.18 -34.53
C ASP A 52 -6.56 7.18 -34.18
N ARG A 53 -7.49 7.44 -35.11
CA ARG A 53 -8.64 8.32 -34.88
C ARG A 53 -9.55 7.80 -33.77
N THR A 54 -9.85 6.50 -33.73
CA THR A 54 -10.69 5.90 -32.69
C THR A 54 -10.00 5.93 -31.34
N LEU A 55 -8.68 5.74 -31.30
CA LEU A 55 -7.87 5.85 -30.08
C LEU A 55 -7.92 7.28 -29.50
N GLY A 56 -7.78 8.30 -30.36
CA GLY A 56 -7.88 9.70 -29.96
C GLY A 56 -9.23 10.04 -29.32
N VAL A 57 -10.32 9.64 -29.96
CA VAL A 57 -11.69 9.86 -29.43
C VAL A 57 -11.88 9.21 -28.06
N GLU A 58 -11.37 7.99 -27.87
CA GLU A 58 -11.48 7.29 -26.58
C GLU A 58 -10.65 7.95 -25.48
N LYS A 59 -9.43 8.43 -25.79
CA LYS A 59 -8.63 9.25 -24.87
C LYS A 59 -9.36 10.49 -24.42
N ASP A 60 -9.91 11.25 -25.39
CA ASP A 60 -10.62 12.49 -25.11
C ASP A 60 -11.86 12.27 -24.25
N ASP A 61 -12.56 11.15 -24.46
CA ASP A 61 -13.71 10.78 -23.62
C ASP A 61 -13.28 10.51 -22.16
N ILE A 62 -12.26 9.68 -21.95
CA ILE A 62 -11.72 9.39 -20.62
C ILE A 62 -11.26 10.69 -19.92
N LEU A 63 -10.51 11.54 -20.64
CA LEU A 63 -9.99 12.80 -20.08
C LEU A 63 -11.08 13.83 -19.80
N SER A 64 -12.17 13.83 -20.60
CA SER A 64 -13.32 14.70 -20.34
C SER A 64 -14.06 14.27 -19.07
N GLN A 65 -14.25 12.99 -18.87
CA GLN A 65 -14.85 12.44 -17.67
C GLN A 65 -13.98 12.67 -16.43
N GLN A 66 -12.66 12.55 -16.56
CA GLN A 66 -11.70 12.84 -15.50
C GLN A 66 -11.77 14.31 -15.08
N ARG A 67 -11.79 15.25 -16.04
CA ARG A 67 -11.93 16.69 -15.73
C ARG A 67 -13.23 16.98 -14.98
N ALA A 68 -14.33 16.34 -15.35
CA ALA A 68 -15.59 16.46 -14.64
C ALA A 68 -15.50 15.90 -13.20
N ALA A 69 -14.79 14.79 -12.99
CA ALA A 69 -14.57 14.23 -11.67
C ALA A 69 -13.65 15.11 -10.80
N VAL A 70 -12.62 15.72 -11.38
CA VAL A 70 -11.74 16.67 -10.67
C VAL A 70 -12.55 17.87 -10.15
N SER A 71 -13.51 18.39 -10.94
CA SER A 71 -14.33 19.53 -10.51
C SER A 71 -15.40 19.16 -9.46
N THR A 72 -15.82 17.92 -9.38
CA THR A 72 -16.87 17.44 -8.43
C THR A 72 -16.24 16.76 -7.22
N VAL A 73 -15.77 15.54 -7.41
CA VAL A 73 -15.19 14.70 -6.35
C VAL A 73 -13.88 15.28 -5.82
N GLY A 74 -13.07 15.87 -6.71
CA GLY A 74 -11.83 16.56 -6.32
C GLY A 74 -12.10 17.74 -5.38
N ALA A 75 -13.16 18.49 -5.58
CA ALA A 75 -13.53 19.60 -4.71
C ALA A 75 -13.78 19.18 -3.25
N GLU A 76 -14.25 17.94 -3.02
CA GLU A 76 -14.40 17.38 -1.67
C GLU A 76 -13.10 16.78 -1.13
N TRP A 77 -12.35 16.12 -2.00
CA TRP A 77 -11.11 15.44 -1.62
C TRP A 77 -9.97 16.39 -1.25
N TYR A 78 -9.71 17.39 -2.08
CA TYR A 78 -8.53 18.24 -1.92
C TYR A 78 -8.43 18.94 -0.57
N PRO A 79 -9.49 19.55 0.01
CA PRO A 79 -9.39 20.16 1.32
C PRO A 79 -9.09 19.16 2.45
N LEU A 80 -9.60 17.93 2.35
CA LEU A 80 -9.33 16.86 3.32
C LEU A 80 -7.88 16.39 3.24
N ARG A 81 -7.40 16.17 2.03
CA ARG A 81 -6.02 15.81 1.73
C ARG A 81 -5.06 16.89 2.24
N ASP A 82 -5.27 18.13 1.84
CA ASP A 82 -4.37 19.25 2.16
C ASP A 82 -4.25 19.45 3.68
N LYS A 83 -5.33 19.22 4.42
CA LYS A 83 -5.29 19.22 5.90
C LYS A 83 -4.36 18.12 6.45
N LEU A 84 -4.48 16.88 5.95
CA LEU A 84 -3.66 15.75 6.39
C LEU A 84 -2.20 15.91 5.95
N GLU A 85 -1.97 16.37 4.72
CA GLU A 85 -0.64 16.66 4.20
C GLU A 85 0.06 17.74 5.03
N LYS A 86 -0.66 18.83 5.37
CA LYS A 86 -0.10 19.87 6.23
C LYS A 86 0.37 19.32 7.58
N ILE A 87 -0.45 18.49 8.24
CA ILE A 87 -0.08 17.84 9.52
C ILE A 87 1.18 17.00 9.34
N THR A 88 1.26 16.23 8.25
CA THR A 88 2.39 15.35 7.96
C THR A 88 3.67 16.13 7.68
N LEU A 89 3.59 17.17 6.85
CA LEU A 89 4.73 18.03 6.51
C LEU A 89 5.23 18.80 7.74
N ASP A 90 4.34 19.34 8.56
CA ASP A 90 4.70 20.04 9.80
C ASP A 90 5.43 19.09 10.78
N ALA A 91 4.94 17.84 10.92
CA ALA A 91 5.56 16.83 11.77
C ALA A 91 6.94 16.35 11.25
N ALA A 92 7.12 16.33 9.93
CA ALA A 92 8.39 15.96 9.31
C ALA A 92 9.45 17.09 9.43
N ALA A 93 9.02 18.36 9.28
CA ALA A 93 9.94 19.50 9.21
C ALA A 93 10.70 19.73 10.51
N GLN A 94 10.04 19.69 11.67
CA GLN A 94 10.68 19.98 12.94
C GLN A 94 10.24 19.03 14.05
N TRP A 95 11.21 18.52 14.79
CA TRP A 95 10.97 17.83 16.04
C TRP A 95 11.09 18.81 17.21
N THR A 96 9.98 19.01 17.94
CA THR A 96 9.92 19.98 19.06
C THR A 96 9.85 19.30 20.43
N GLY A 97 10.22 17.99 20.50
CA GLY A 97 10.26 17.22 21.74
C GLY A 97 8.98 16.37 21.94
N ASP A 98 9.09 15.44 22.91
CA ASP A 98 7.96 14.57 23.30
C ASP A 98 6.89 15.40 24.00
N LYS A 99 5.62 15.10 23.69
CA LYS A 99 4.44 15.68 24.33
C LYS A 99 3.34 14.63 24.37
N VAL A 100 2.66 14.52 25.51
CA VAL A 100 1.44 13.72 25.66
C VAL A 100 0.39 14.57 26.34
N ASP A 101 -0.74 14.74 25.69
CA ASP A 101 -1.90 15.39 26.26
C ASP A 101 -2.65 14.41 27.16
N PRO A 102 -3.15 14.80 28.35
CA PRO A 102 -3.96 13.93 29.21
C PRO A 102 -5.21 13.35 28.53
N GLU A 103 -5.73 14.00 27.49
CA GLU A 103 -6.84 13.50 26.68
C GLU A 103 -6.45 12.21 25.93
N ALA A 104 -5.18 12.05 25.54
CA ALA A 104 -4.71 10.85 24.87
C ALA A 104 -4.95 9.57 25.70
N ALA A 105 -4.71 9.64 27.01
CA ALA A 105 -4.93 8.50 27.91
C ALA A 105 -6.42 8.14 28.04
N ARG A 106 -7.31 9.10 27.84
CA ARG A 106 -8.77 8.94 27.94
C ARG A 106 -9.42 8.56 26.60
N THR A 107 -8.72 8.78 25.49
CA THR A 107 -9.23 8.49 24.16
C THR A 107 -9.23 6.98 23.91
N ASP A 108 -10.38 6.45 23.52
CA ASP A 108 -10.49 5.05 23.10
C ASP A 108 -10.18 4.95 21.60
N PHE A 109 -8.92 4.74 21.28
CA PHE A 109 -8.46 4.58 19.90
C PHE A 109 -8.95 3.28 19.24
N ARG A 110 -9.52 2.34 19.97
CA ARG A 110 -10.04 1.07 19.44
C ARG A 110 -11.42 1.22 18.86
N SER A 111 -12.32 1.91 19.57
CA SER A 111 -13.69 2.12 19.12
C SER A 111 -13.85 3.36 18.24
N SER A 112 -12.89 4.30 18.32
CA SER A 112 -12.93 5.53 17.54
C SER A 112 -12.41 5.32 16.12
N PRO A 113 -13.12 5.79 15.08
CA PRO A 113 -12.62 5.72 13.71
C PRO A 113 -11.39 6.61 13.55
N GLY A 114 -10.30 6.01 13.06
CA GLY A 114 -9.03 6.69 12.88
C GLY A 114 -8.45 6.51 11.48
N LEU A 115 -7.50 7.37 11.14
CA LEU A 115 -6.67 7.27 9.95
C LEU A 115 -5.25 6.89 10.35
N TYR A 116 -4.56 6.17 9.48
CA TYR A 116 -3.17 5.79 9.65
C TYR A 116 -2.37 6.11 8.40
N LEU A 117 -1.16 6.66 8.60
CA LEU A 117 -0.15 6.82 7.55
C LEU A 117 1.21 6.58 8.16
N ARG A 118 2.07 5.83 7.45
CA ARG A 118 3.47 5.66 7.79
C ARG A 118 4.34 6.00 6.60
N LEU A 119 5.38 6.78 6.84
CA LEU A 119 6.35 7.23 5.83
C LEU A 119 7.72 7.37 6.49
N ARG A 120 8.76 7.50 5.69
CA ARG A 120 10.04 8.02 6.18
C ARG A 120 10.00 9.54 6.25
N VAL A 121 10.74 10.13 7.18
CA VAL A 121 10.90 11.60 7.25
C VAL A 121 11.38 12.15 5.92
N ALA A 122 12.28 11.43 5.24
CA ALA A 122 12.81 11.81 3.93
C ALA A 122 11.72 11.89 2.84
N GLU A 123 10.68 11.07 2.93
CA GLU A 123 9.56 11.02 1.98
C GLU A 123 8.55 12.14 2.21
N ALA A 124 8.45 12.64 3.44
CA ALA A 124 7.58 13.74 3.82
C ALA A 124 8.27 15.13 3.73
N ARG A 125 9.22 15.33 2.83
CA ARG A 125 9.94 16.63 2.67
C ARG A 125 9.11 17.71 2.02
N ASN A 126 8.28 17.33 1.07
CA ASN A 126 7.41 18.22 0.34
C ASN A 126 6.15 17.46 -0.12
N THR A 127 5.16 18.20 -0.60
CA THR A 127 3.85 17.66 -0.99
C THR A 127 3.93 16.61 -2.12
N GLU A 128 4.82 16.81 -3.09
CA GLU A 128 4.98 15.90 -4.23
C GLU A 128 5.54 14.55 -3.79
N SER A 129 6.66 14.57 -3.07
CA SER A 129 7.29 13.38 -2.49
C SER A 129 6.33 12.64 -1.54
N LEU A 130 5.62 13.38 -0.68
CA LEU A 130 4.62 12.81 0.22
C LEU A 130 3.54 12.05 -0.55
N ARG A 131 2.98 12.65 -1.61
CA ARG A 131 1.93 12.02 -2.43
C ARG A 131 2.42 10.79 -3.16
N GLU A 132 3.66 10.84 -3.65
CA GLU A 132 4.28 9.71 -4.32
C GLU A 132 4.43 8.50 -3.38
N HIS A 133 4.95 8.70 -2.17
CA HIS A 133 5.20 7.61 -1.23
C HIS A 133 3.95 7.22 -0.43
N ALA A 134 3.03 8.15 -0.17
CA ALA A 134 1.79 7.83 0.56
C ALA A 134 0.89 6.81 -0.16
N LYS A 135 0.95 6.73 -1.50
CA LYS A 135 0.21 5.72 -2.28
C LYS A 135 0.78 4.30 -2.11
N ASP A 136 2.04 4.19 -1.73
CA ASP A 136 2.79 2.95 -1.59
C ASP A 136 3.00 2.55 -0.11
N SER A 137 2.53 3.39 0.84
CA SER A 137 2.62 3.13 2.29
C SER A 137 1.97 1.80 2.66
N VAL A 138 2.78 0.89 3.18
CA VAL A 138 2.37 -0.48 3.46
C VAL A 138 1.68 -0.58 4.83
N LYS A 139 0.68 -1.45 4.93
CA LYS A 139 0.11 -1.83 6.22
C LYS A 139 1.15 -2.64 7.01
N ASP A 140 1.42 -2.20 8.22
CA ASP A 140 2.36 -2.83 9.14
C ASP A 140 1.68 -3.36 10.43
N ALA A 141 2.46 -3.98 11.30
CA ALA A 141 1.98 -4.52 12.56
C ALA A 141 1.78 -3.45 13.65
N PHE A 142 2.26 -2.21 13.45
CA PHE A 142 2.24 -1.15 14.46
C PHE A 142 0.83 -0.88 14.99
N THR A 143 -0.12 -0.65 14.08
CA THR A 143 -1.52 -0.36 14.47
C THR A 143 -2.16 -1.53 15.21
N GLY A 144 -1.92 -2.76 14.74
CA GLY A 144 -2.40 -3.97 15.39
C GLY A 144 -1.86 -4.13 16.82
N CYS A 145 -0.57 -3.85 17.02
CA CYS A 145 0.08 -3.94 18.33
C CYS A 145 -0.30 -2.78 19.23
N LEU A 146 -0.47 -1.55 18.69
CA LEU A 146 -0.89 -0.37 19.45
C LEU A 146 -2.31 -0.54 20.04
N LEU A 147 -3.20 -1.16 19.27
CA LEU A 147 -4.61 -1.25 19.62
C LEU A 147 -4.99 -2.57 20.32
N ARG A 148 -4.09 -3.55 20.40
CA ARG A 148 -4.33 -4.79 21.16
C ARG A 148 -4.13 -4.57 22.64
N GLU A 149 -4.93 -5.30 23.46
CA GLU A 149 -4.62 -5.41 24.88
C GLU A 149 -3.41 -6.31 25.08
N PRO A 150 -2.45 -5.90 25.93
CA PRO A 150 -1.24 -6.68 26.17
C PRO A 150 -1.51 -8.14 26.56
N ASN A 151 -2.62 -8.40 27.26
CA ASN A 151 -2.99 -9.72 27.75
C ASN A 151 -3.90 -10.54 26.82
N ALA A 152 -4.56 -9.92 25.84
CA ALA A 152 -5.45 -10.64 24.93
C ALA A 152 -4.69 -11.46 23.87
N ALA A 153 -3.46 -11.05 23.54
CA ALA A 153 -2.63 -11.73 22.54
C ALA A 153 -2.08 -13.08 23.04
N LEU A 154 -1.90 -13.25 24.35
CA LEU A 154 -1.40 -14.47 24.96
C LEU A 154 -2.52 -15.48 25.30
N ALA A 155 -3.75 -15.02 25.49
CA ALA A 155 -4.88 -15.86 25.89
C ALA A 155 -5.60 -16.55 24.74
N GLN A 156 -5.44 -16.08 23.51
CA GLN A 156 -6.08 -16.66 22.33
C GLN A 156 -5.03 -16.98 21.28
N GLY A 157 -4.58 -18.25 21.25
CA GLY A 157 -3.70 -18.80 20.22
C GLY A 157 -4.33 -18.81 18.79
N GLN A 158 -5.27 -17.95 18.52
CA GLN A 158 -5.89 -17.70 17.23
C GLN A 158 -5.70 -16.23 16.88
N ALA A 159 -4.72 -15.99 16.01
CA ALA A 159 -4.71 -14.80 15.19
C ALA A 159 -5.86 -14.91 14.17
N ASP A 160 -7.09 -14.80 14.65
CA ASP A 160 -8.18 -14.42 13.77
C ASP A 160 -7.87 -13.01 13.27
N ALA A 161 -7.35 -12.96 12.05
CA ALA A 161 -7.28 -11.74 11.27
C ALA A 161 -8.72 -11.25 11.10
N GLY A 162 -9.14 -10.43 12.06
CA GLY A 162 -10.48 -10.11 12.43
C GLY A 162 -11.35 -9.65 11.30
N THR A 163 -12.56 -10.09 11.40
CA THR A 163 -13.78 -9.59 10.77
C THR A 163 -14.25 -8.23 11.34
N GLY A 164 -13.43 -7.58 12.17
CA GLY A 164 -13.69 -6.21 12.64
C GLY A 164 -13.30 -5.17 11.58
N PRO A 165 -13.95 -3.99 11.57
CA PRO A 165 -13.54 -2.91 10.67
C PRO A 165 -12.06 -2.62 10.90
N GLU A 166 -11.30 -2.53 9.78
CA GLU A 166 -9.88 -2.20 9.78
C GLU A 166 -9.68 -0.82 10.41
N GLN A 167 -9.25 -0.79 11.66
CA GLN A 167 -9.03 0.43 12.41
C GLN A 167 -7.57 0.50 12.90
N PRO A 168 -6.91 1.64 12.76
CA PRO A 168 -7.29 2.79 11.93
C PRO A 168 -7.15 2.48 10.44
N TRP A 169 -7.93 3.18 9.61
CA TRP A 169 -7.91 2.98 8.17
C TRP A 169 -6.63 3.54 7.53
N ASN A 170 -5.97 2.72 6.72
CA ASN A 170 -4.73 3.14 6.08
C ASN A 170 -4.99 4.12 4.93
N LEU A 171 -4.40 5.31 5.04
CA LEU A 171 -4.61 6.45 4.15
C LEU A 171 -4.05 6.21 2.73
N HIS A 172 -3.10 5.26 2.55
CA HIS A 172 -2.58 4.89 1.23
C HIS A 172 -3.69 4.56 0.23
N ARG A 173 -4.79 3.98 0.70
CA ARG A 173 -5.95 3.65 -0.14
C ARG A 173 -6.60 4.88 -0.75
N ALA A 174 -6.64 6.00 -0.01
CA ALA A 174 -7.14 7.26 -0.54
C ALA A 174 -6.21 7.81 -1.62
N TYR A 175 -4.89 7.81 -1.37
CA TYR A 175 -3.91 8.28 -2.34
C TYR A 175 -3.90 7.42 -3.61
N SER A 176 -3.95 6.09 -3.47
CA SER A 176 -4.04 5.17 -4.61
C SER A 176 -5.32 5.38 -5.42
N ALA A 177 -6.48 5.49 -4.75
CA ALA A 177 -7.76 5.70 -5.41
C ALA A 177 -7.83 7.05 -6.14
N THR A 178 -7.30 8.12 -5.52
CA THR A 178 -7.35 9.48 -6.07
C THR A 178 -6.27 9.78 -7.10
N ARG A 179 -5.37 8.81 -7.40
CA ARG A 179 -4.38 8.92 -8.47
C ARG A 179 -5.02 9.26 -9.81
N VAL A 180 -6.22 8.73 -10.09
CA VAL A 180 -6.96 9.04 -11.33
C VAL A 180 -7.36 10.52 -11.48
N LEU A 181 -7.28 11.31 -10.41
CA LEU A 181 -7.54 12.75 -10.43
C LEU A 181 -6.27 13.59 -10.68
N THR A 182 -5.10 12.97 -10.82
CA THR A 182 -3.81 13.67 -10.94
C THR A 182 -3.46 13.99 -12.40
N GLU A 183 -2.58 14.96 -12.58
CA GLU A 183 -2.02 15.30 -13.89
C GLU A 183 -1.12 14.17 -14.42
N GLU A 184 -0.39 13.50 -13.54
CA GLU A 184 0.44 12.34 -13.90
C GLU A 184 -0.39 11.26 -14.60
N TRP A 185 -1.52 10.87 -14.02
CA TRP A 185 -2.43 9.90 -14.64
C TRP A 185 -3.00 10.41 -15.98
N THR A 186 -3.32 11.71 -16.07
CA THR A 186 -3.74 12.36 -17.32
C THR A 186 -2.69 12.17 -18.42
N ASN A 187 -1.42 12.36 -18.08
CA ASN A 187 -0.31 12.19 -19.02
C ASN A 187 -0.11 10.73 -19.42
N GLU A 188 -0.30 9.79 -18.51
CA GLU A 188 -0.26 8.36 -18.84
C GLU A 188 -1.38 7.96 -19.82
N VAL A 189 -2.61 8.46 -19.63
CA VAL A 189 -3.71 8.24 -20.55
C VAL A 189 -3.39 8.82 -21.94
N LYS A 190 -2.83 10.03 -22.02
CA LYS A 190 -2.40 10.64 -23.29
C LYS A 190 -1.32 9.82 -23.98
N ALA A 191 -0.40 9.26 -23.22
CA ALA A 191 0.72 8.45 -23.70
C ALA A 191 0.32 7.01 -24.08
N ALA A 192 -0.92 6.56 -23.81
CA ALA A 192 -1.36 5.22 -24.16
C ALA A 192 -1.32 5.00 -25.68
N GLU A 193 -0.70 3.91 -26.13
CA GLU A 193 -0.48 3.62 -27.55
C GLU A 193 -1.51 2.67 -28.15
N ASP A 194 -2.29 1.97 -27.31
CA ASP A 194 -3.25 0.96 -27.71
C ASP A 194 -4.57 1.03 -26.92
N LYS A 195 -5.60 0.37 -27.47
CA LYS A 195 -6.94 0.31 -26.87
C LYS A 195 -7.01 -0.55 -25.60
N ASP A 196 -6.18 -1.57 -25.48
CA ASP A 196 -6.19 -2.44 -24.33
C ASP A 196 -5.69 -1.67 -23.10
N ARG A 197 -4.66 -0.84 -23.27
CA ARG A 197 -4.17 0.06 -22.22
C ARG A 197 -5.23 1.11 -21.84
N LEU A 198 -5.92 1.69 -22.81
CA LEU A 198 -7.02 2.62 -22.55
C LEU A 198 -8.17 1.95 -21.80
N ARG A 199 -8.49 0.69 -22.11
CA ARG A 199 -9.50 -0.07 -21.38
C ARG A 199 -9.12 -0.27 -19.92
N VAL A 200 -7.85 -0.53 -19.64
CA VAL A 200 -7.34 -0.62 -18.26
C VAL A 200 -7.50 0.71 -17.54
N PHE A 201 -7.11 1.83 -18.16
CA PHE A 201 -7.30 3.16 -17.56
C PHE A 201 -8.76 3.48 -17.32
N ARG A 202 -9.66 3.14 -18.25
CA ARG A 202 -11.10 3.31 -18.06
C ARG A 202 -11.63 2.51 -16.88
N GLN A 203 -11.25 1.23 -16.77
CA GLN A 203 -11.65 0.38 -15.65
C GLN A 203 -11.16 0.91 -14.31
N GLN A 204 -9.90 1.37 -14.25
CA GLN A 204 -9.33 1.99 -13.05
C GLN A 204 -10.11 3.25 -12.65
N TYR A 205 -10.37 4.13 -13.64
CA TYR A 205 -11.13 5.36 -13.42
C TYR A 205 -12.56 5.08 -12.93
N ASP A 206 -13.29 4.18 -13.60
CA ASP A 206 -14.66 3.85 -13.25
C ASP A 206 -14.77 3.26 -11.84
N LYS A 207 -13.84 2.36 -11.47
CA LYS A 207 -13.78 1.77 -10.12
C LYS A 207 -13.47 2.84 -9.06
N ALA A 208 -12.44 3.65 -9.30
CA ALA A 208 -12.04 4.71 -8.39
C ALA A 208 -13.17 5.72 -8.17
N LYS A 209 -13.78 6.22 -9.24
CA LYS A 209 -14.86 7.21 -9.19
C LYS A 209 -16.12 6.70 -8.51
N ARG A 210 -16.53 5.46 -8.81
CA ARG A 210 -17.80 4.90 -8.32
C ARG A 210 -17.71 4.43 -6.87
N ASP A 211 -16.61 3.76 -6.52
CA ASP A 211 -16.53 3.00 -5.29
C ASP A 211 -15.46 3.54 -4.33
N GLU A 212 -14.21 3.72 -4.80
CA GLU A 212 -13.07 3.91 -3.90
C GLU A 212 -12.95 5.33 -3.35
N ILE A 213 -13.11 6.35 -4.20
CA ILE A 213 -12.98 7.75 -3.79
C ILE A 213 -14.14 8.19 -2.87
N PRO A 214 -15.41 7.90 -3.18
CA PRO A 214 -16.50 8.20 -2.26
C PRO A 214 -16.34 7.54 -0.90
N LEU A 215 -15.91 6.26 -0.88
CA LEU A 215 -15.62 5.53 0.36
C LEU A 215 -14.49 6.19 1.15
N ALA A 216 -13.40 6.57 0.49
CA ALA A 216 -12.27 7.25 1.13
C ALA A 216 -12.69 8.59 1.76
N ILE A 217 -13.43 9.41 1.03
CA ILE A 217 -13.95 10.69 1.51
C ILE A 217 -14.85 10.49 2.74
N ASP A 218 -15.77 9.51 2.69
CA ASP A 218 -16.68 9.23 3.80
C ASP A 218 -15.94 8.75 5.04
N ILE A 219 -14.94 7.86 4.91
CA ILE A 219 -14.10 7.40 6.02
C ILE A 219 -13.34 8.59 6.63
N ILE A 220 -12.70 9.42 5.82
CA ILE A 220 -11.91 10.55 6.29
C ILE A 220 -12.80 11.59 7.00
N LYS A 221 -13.99 11.89 6.48
CA LYS A 221 -14.95 12.79 7.13
C LYS A 221 -15.40 12.28 8.50
N ARG A 222 -15.53 10.97 8.68
CA ARG A 222 -15.92 10.35 9.96
C ARG A 222 -14.76 10.16 10.92
N ALA A 223 -13.53 10.16 10.45
CA ALA A 223 -12.36 9.95 11.28
C ALA A 223 -12.27 10.96 12.42
N GLN A 224 -11.93 10.46 13.61
CA GLN A 224 -11.78 11.26 14.84
C GLN A 224 -10.31 11.55 15.12
N PHE A 225 -9.40 10.65 14.78
CA PHE A 225 -7.98 10.85 14.96
C PHE A 225 -7.17 10.47 13.72
N PHE A 226 -5.98 11.04 13.63
CA PHE A 226 -4.96 10.71 12.66
C PHE A 226 -3.71 10.25 13.38
N LEU A 227 -3.31 9.02 13.12
CA LEU A 227 -2.10 8.38 13.61
C LEU A 227 -1.06 8.40 12.50
N LEU A 228 -0.01 9.18 12.69
CA LEU A 228 1.10 9.32 11.76
C LEU A 228 2.36 8.72 12.38
N VAL A 229 3.06 7.91 11.62
CA VAL A 229 4.40 7.40 11.96
C VAL A 229 5.38 7.86 10.90
N LEU A 230 6.46 8.50 11.33
CA LEU A 230 7.55 8.97 10.48
C LEU A 230 8.85 8.31 10.92
N ASP A 231 9.32 7.35 10.13
CA ASP A 231 10.58 6.65 10.40
C ASP A 231 11.76 7.55 10.04
N GLU A 232 12.77 7.63 10.91
CA GLU A 232 13.99 8.41 10.71
C GLU A 232 15.12 7.48 10.24
N ASP A 233 15.59 7.66 9.01
CA ASP A 233 16.75 6.98 8.45
C ASP A 233 18.05 7.68 8.91
N VAL A 234 18.46 7.39 10.14
CA VAL A 234 19.70 7.90 10.72
C VAL A 234 20.92 7.09 10.26
N PRO A 235 22.16 7.65 10.33
CA PRO A 235 23.37 6.95 9.88
C PRO A 235 23.54 5.55 10.48
N GLU A 236 23.20 5.38 11.75
CA GLU A 236 23.28 4.10 12.46
C GLU A 236 22.37 3.04 11.85
N ALA A 237 21.13 3.42 11.50
CA ALA A 237 20.17 2.53 10.82
C ALA A 237 20.65 2.18 9.40
N LEU A 238 21.28 3.13 8.70
CA LEU A 238 21.88 2.90 7.39
C LEU A 238 23.02 1.88 7.45
N GLU A 239 23.85 1.93 8.47
CA GLU A 239 24.92 0.93 8.68
C GLU A 239 24.33 -0.46 8.94
N LEU A 240 23.38 -0.58 9.87
CA LEU A 240 22.72 -1.83 10.20
C LEU A 240 21.95 -2.45 9.02
N SER A 241 21.49 -1.61 8.09
CA SER A 241 20.76 -2.08 6.91
C SER A 241 21.64 -2.71 5.83
N LYS A 242 22.97 -2.61 5.93
CA LYS A 242 23.89 -3.15 4.91
C LYS A 242 23.74 -4.67 4.74
N ASP A 243 23.43 -5.36 5.82
CA ASP A 243 23.30 -6.82 5.87
C ASP A 243 21.85 -7.30 5.65
N VAL A 244 20.90 -6.37 5.43
CA VAL A 244 19.49 -6.72 5.21
C VAL A 244 19.25 -6.95 3.72
N PRO A 245 18.84 -8.15 3.29
CA PRO A 245 18.51 -8.43 1.89
C PRO A 245 17.37 -7.51 1.41
N ASN A 246 17.52 -6.97 0.19
CA ASN A 246 16.51 -6.11 -0.46
C ASN A 246 16.10 -4.85 0.34
N ALA A 247 16.95 -4.43 1.31
CA ALA A 247 16.67 -3.25 2.14
C ALA A 247 16.91 -1.92 1.41
N ARG A 248 17.39 -1.95 0.16
CA ARG A 248 17.83 -0.75 -0.57
C ARG A 248 17.22 -0.66 -1.95
N ASP A 249 16.72 0.52 -2.25
CA ASP A 249 16.29 0.92 -3.59
C ASP A 249 17.25 1.99 -4.12
N GLY A 250 17.81 1.78 -5.31
CA GLY A 250 18.50 2.79 -6.11
C GLY A 250 19.55 3.68 -5.44
N GLY A 251 19.99 3.38 -4.21
CA GLY A 251 20.99 4.15 -3.46
C GLY A 251 20.62 4.51 -2.01
N GLY A 252 19.41 4.15 -1.55
CA GLY A 252 18.95 4.36 -0.18
C GLY A 252 18.32 3.12 0.45
N ILE A 253 18.10 3.15 1.76
CA ILE A 253 17.30 2.15 2.44
C ILE A 253 15.82 2.37 2.09
N ASN A 254 15.10 1.30 1.77
CA ASN A 254 13.65 1.38 1.58
C ASN A 254 12.90 1.28 2.92
N GLU A 255 11.59 1.58 2.91
CA GLU A 255 10.75 1.54 4.13
C GLU A 255 10.78 0.16 4.79
N GLU A 256 10.64 -0.91 4.01
CA GLU A 256 10.63 -2.28 4.54
C GLU A 256 11.99 -2.68 5.15
N GLY A 257 13.09 -2.21 4.56
CA GLY A 257 14.43 -2.44 5.07
C GLY A 257 14.68 -1.69 6.37
N LEU A 258 14.25 -0.43 6.46
CA LEU A 258 14.39 0.38 7.66
C LEU A 258 13.65 -0.24 8.84
N GLN A 259 12.45 -0.78 8.62
CA GLN A 259 11.67 -1.43 9.68
C GLN A 259 12.29 -2.75 10.20
N GLN A 260 13.29 -3.33 9.50
CA GLN A 260 14.01 -4.54 9.95
C GLN A 260 15.16 -4.23 10.90
N VAL A 261 15.56 -2.98 11.03
CA VAL A 261 16.70 -2.54 11.86
C VAL A 261 16.22 -1.59 12.96
N PRO A 262 16.93 -1.49 14.08
CA PRO A 262 16.66 -0.47 15.08
C PRO A 262 16.78 0.93 14.48
N HIS A 263 15.73 1.74 14.63
CA HIS A 263 15.71 3.12 14.15
C HIS A 263 14.74 3.97 14.96
N PRO A 264 14.97 5.27 15.10
CA PRO A 264 14.01 6.17 15.72
C PRO A 264 12.84 6.44 14.78
N ALA A 265 11.65 6.57 15.38
CA ALA A 265 10.43 6.95 14.68
C ALA A 265 9.69 8.05 15.44
N ARG A 266 9.17 9.03 14.72
CA ARG A 266 8.26 10.05 15.24
C ARG A 266 6.84 9.53 15.14
N VAL A 267 6.11 9.53 16.24
CA VAL A 267 4.69 9.13 16.27
C VAL A 267 3.87 10.33 16.68
N LEU A 268 2.93 10.72 15.85
CA LEU A 268 2.01 11.83 16.09
C LEU A 268 0.58 11.32 16.08
N ILE A 269 -0.20 11.69 17.09
CA ILE A 269 -1.64 11.43 17.16
C ILE A 269 -2.36 12.77 17.27
N VAL A 270 -3.22 13.06 16.29
CA VAL A 270 -3.97 14.32 16.23
C VAL A 270 -5.46 14.03 16.27
N ASN A 271 -6.20 14.74 17.11
CA ASN A 271 -7.65 14.76 17.05
C ASN A 271 -8.11 15.56 15.82
N LEU A 272 -8.73 14.92 14.86
CA LEU A 272 -9.13 15.54 13.60
C LEU A 272 -10.31 16.51 13.73
N LYS A 273 -11.10 16.37 14.82
CA LYS A 273 -12.27 17.23 15.07
C LYS A 273 -11.84 18.56 15.67
N THR A 274 -10.95 18.53 16.64
CA THR A 274 -10.47 19.74 17.34
C THR A 274 -9.18 20.32 16.75
N GLY A 275 -8.42 19.51 16.01
CA GLY A 275 -7.07 19.84 15.57
C GLY A 275 -6.02 19.72 16.68
N ALA A 276 -6.40 19.27 17.89
CA ALA A 276 -5.48 19.14 19.00
C ALA A 276 -4.50 17.98 18.81
N GLU A 277 -3.25 18.22 19.15
CA GLU A 277 -2.20 17.21 19.20
C GLU A 277 -2.34 16.42 20.52
N LEU A 278 -2.79 15.17 20.42
CA LEU A 278 -2.97 14.28 21.56
C LEU A 278 -1.65 13.66 22.03
N ALA A 279 -0.78 13.29 21.11
CA ALA A 279 0.55 12.79 21.44
C ALA A 279 1.53 13.10 20.31
N ARG A 280 2.75 13.46 20.69
CA ARG A 280 3.92 13.56 19.82
C ARG A 280 5.08 12.91 20.55
N LEU A 281 5.56 11.80 20.01
CA LEU A 281 6.54 10.96 20.68
C LEU A 281 7.64 10.57 19.68
N ARG A 282 8.89 10.60 20.11
CA ARG A 282 10.00 10.01 19.38
C ARG A 282 10.46 8.78 20.13
N LYS A 283 10.30 7.62 19.53
CA LYS A 283 10.64 6.32 20.14
C LYS A 283 11.50 5.53 19.17
N THR A 284 12.32 4.64 19.69
CA THR A 284 13.12 3.74 18.89
C THR A 284 12.32 2.47 18.61
N ALA A 285 12.22 2.10 17.34
CA ALA A 285 11.71 0.81 16.91
C ALA A 285 12.85 -0.21 17.07
N ASP A 286 13.03 -0.73 18.27
CA ASP A 286 14.08 -1.70 18.62
C ASP A 286 13.46 -2.83 19.44
N ALA A 287 13.65 -4.06 18.96
CA ALA A 287 13.28 -5.25 19.70
C ALA A 287 14.42 -6.25 19.62
N ASP A 288 14.91 -6.63 20.78
CA ASP A 288 15.83 -7.75 20.91
C ASP A 288 15.08 -9.05 20.64
N PHE A 289 15.20 -9.55 19.40
CA PHE A 289 14.47 -10.73 18.95
C PHE A 289 15.35 -11.98 19.08
N GLN A 290 15.11 -12.75 20.11
CA GLN A 290 15.70 -14.07 20.26
C GLN A 290 14.73 -15.15 19.75
N PHE A 291 15.18 -15.95 18.78
CA PHE A 291 14.43 -17.12 18.33
C PHE A 291 14.37 -18.17 19.46
N VAL A 292 13.26 -18.22 20.17
CA VAL A 292 13.01 -19.27 21.16
C VAL A 292 12.48 -20.48 20.40
N GLY A 293 13.27 -21.55 20.33
CA GLY A 293 12.80 -22.82 19.75
C GLY A 293 13.66 -23.50 18.71
N GLY A 294 14.90 -23.08 18.50
CA GLY A 294 15.94 -23.90 17.83
C GLY A 294 15.81 -24.16 16.32
N GLN A 295 14.72 -23.79 15.66
CA GLN A 295 14.63 -23.77 14.21
C GLN A 295 14.84 -22.34 13.71
N ALA A 296 16.08 -22.03 13.35
CA ALA A 296 16.36 -20.81 12.62
C ALA A 296 15.50 -20.80 11.34
N VAL A 297 14.65 -19.80 11.20
CA VAL A 297 13.96 -19.53 9.92
C VAL A 297 15.05 -19.35 8.88
N ARG A 298 15.17 -20.30 7.95
CA ARG A 298 16.24 -20.31 6.94
C ARG A 298 15.99 -19.30 5.85
N ASP A 299 14.72 -19.00 5.59
CA ASP A 299 14.32 -18.04 4.56
C ASP A 299 14.60 -16.60 5.02
N PRO A 300 15.45 -15.85 4.31
CA PRO A 300 15.77 -14.47 4.67
C PRO A 300 14.56 -13.52 4.61
N GLU A 301 13.62 -13.74 3.70
CA GLU A 301 12.42 -12.92 3.55
C GLU A 301 11.47 -13.10 4.73
N VAL A 302 11.24 -14.36 5.14
CA VAL A 302 10.43 -14.67 6.33
C VAL A 302 11.07 -14.09 7.59
N ARG A 303 12.39 -14.17 7.71
CA ARG A 303 13.13 -13.58 8.83
C ARG A 303 12.99 -12.06 8.84
N GLY A 304 13.11 -11.40 7.69
CA GLY A 304 12.92 -9.98 7.54
C GLY A 304 11.51 -9.54 7.93
N ALA A 305 10.49 -10.25 7.47
CA ALA A 305 9.10 -9.98 7.83
C ALA A 305 8.85 -10.10 9.34
N MET A 306 9.43 -11.12 9.98
CA MET A 306 9.34 -11.29 11.45
C MET A 306 10.04 -10.15 12.19
N LYS A 307 11.22 -9.73 11.78
CA LYS A 307 11.92 -8.60 12.38
C LYS A 307 11.10 -7.32 12.27
N ARG A 308 10.55 -7.02 11.10
CA ARG A 308 9.65 -5.87 10.90
C ARG A 308 8.47 -5.92 11.87
N GLN A 309 7.81 -7.07 11.97
CA GLN A 309 6.66 -7.23 12.86
C GLN A 309 7.03 -6.96 14.31
N VAL A 310 8.13 -7.51 14.79
CA VAL A 310 8.57 -7.38 16.19
C VAL A 310 9.00 -5.94 16.49
N ASN A 311 9.78 -5.30 15.62
CA ASN A 311 10.17 -3.89 15.79
C ASN A 311 8.94 -2.97 15.81
N ASN A 312 7.98 -3.19 14.92
CA ASN A 312 6.75 -2.42 14.87
C ASN A 312 5.90 -2.59 16.15
N CYS A 313 5.85 -3.79 16.70
CA CYS A 313 5.17 -4.02 17.97
C CYS A 313 5.91 -3.40 19.17
N ALA A 314 7.24 -3.43 19.18
CA ALA A 314 8.04 -2.77 20.21
C ALA A 314 7.85 -1.24 20.19
N LEU A 315 7.85 -0.64 19.00
CA LEU A 315 7.51 0.76 18.83
C LEU A 315 6.12 1.09 19.37
N ALA A 316 5.12 0.28 19.00
CA ALA A 316 3.73 0.45 19.46
C ALA A 316 3.61 0.37 20.99
N GLN A 317 4.29 -0.59 21.62
CA GLN A 317 4.32 -0.72 23.07
C GLN A 317 4.98 0.47 23.75
N SER A 318 6.10 0.98 23.20
CA SER A 318 6.78 2.17 23.70
C SER A 318 5.89 3.40 23.65
N VAL A 319 5.14 3.56 22.58
CA VAL A 319 4.15 4.65 22.41
C VAL A 319 3.00 4.48 23.41
N TRP A 320 2.46 3.28 23.52
CA TRP A 320 1.37 3.00 24.43
C TRP A 320 1.72 3.26 25.88
N SER A 321 2.92 2.81 26.33
CA SER A 321 3.43 3.04 27.68
C SER A 321 3.65 4.52 27.99
N ALA A 322 3.99 5.33 26.97
CA ALA A 322 4.12 6.78 27.14
C ALA A 322 2.75 7.47 27.26
N ILE A 323 1.73 6.99 26.52
CA ILE A 323 0.36 7.55 26.57
C ILE A 323 -0.36 7.13 27.85
N ARG A 324 -0.18 5.89 28.28
CA ARG A 324 -0.82 5.31 29.48
C ARG A 324 0.25 4.75 30.40
N PRO A 325 0.96 5.61 31.15
CA PRO A 325 1.93 5.12 32.11
C PRO A 325 1.23 4.22 33.13
N ALA A 326 1.87 3.10 33.48
CA ALA A 326 1.38 2.24 34.55
C ALA A 326 1.21 3.06 35.82
N ALA A 327 0.08 2.86 36.51
CA ALA A 327 -0.10 3.48 37.83
C ALA A 327 1.09 3.10 38.71
N PRO A 328 1.67 4.04 39.49
CA PRO A 328 2.78 3.74 40.38
C PRO A 328 2.37 2.59 41.31
N ALA A 329 3.26 1.61 41.47
CA ALA A 329 3.00 0.39 42.25
C ALA A 329 2.51 0.66 43.69
N ASP A 330 2.84 1.84 44.22
CA ASP A 330 2.44 2.27 45.57
C ASP A 330 0.94 2.57 45.69
N ALA A 331 0.24 2.90 44.59
CA ALA A 331 -1.21 3.14 44.63
C ALA A 331 -2.02 1.82 44.70
N ALA A 332 -1.42 0.68 44.38
CA ALA A 332 -2.08 -0.62 44.50
C ALA A 332 -1.99 -1.20 45.90
N ALA A 333 -1.05 -0.76 46.70
CA ALA A 333 -0.87 -1.24 48.08
C ALA A 333 -1.93 -0.66 49.07
N ASP A 334 -2.40 0.58 48.84
CA ASP A 334 -3.39 1.24 49.71
C ASP A 334 -4.83 0.76 49.43
N ALA A 335 -5.15 0.23 48.25
CA ALA A 335 -6.49 -0.28 47.94
C ALA A 335 -6.77 -1.68 48.57
N GLY A 336 -5.74 -2.40 48.98
CA GLY A 336 -5.84 -3.75 49.53
C GLY A 336 -6.18 -3.83 51.01
N THR A 337 -6.05 -2.72 51.77
CA THR A 337 -6.22 -2.71 53.25
C THR A 337 -7.62 -2.34 53.73
N ALA A 338 -8.53 -1.89 52.83
CA ALA A 338 -9.88 -1.45 53.22
C ALA A 338 -10.98 -2.55 53.19
N ALA A 339 -10.67 -3.79 52.83
CA ALA A 339 -11.68 -4.84 52.59
C ALA A 339 -11.69 -5.98 53.63
N ALA A 340 -11.19 -5.78 54.85
CA ALA A 340 -11.22 -6.78 55.92
C ALA A 340 -11.95 -6.28 57.17
N ALA A 341 -13.14 -5.70 57.04
CA ALA A 341 -14.07 -5.56 58.14
C ALA A 341 -15.02 -6.77 58.15
N LYS A 342 -14.72 -7.73 59.02
CA LYS A 342 -15.53 -8.91 59.32
C LYS A 342 -16.86 -8.47 59.97
N PRO A 343 -18.03 -8.89 59.49
CA PRO A 343 -19.26 -8.69 60.29
C PRO A 343 -19.32 -9.72 61.41
N ASP A 344 -19.45 -9.22 62.65
CA ASP A 344 -19.74 -10.01 63.83
C ASP A 344 -21.04 -10.79 63.68
N ALA A 345 -20.95 -12.10 63.83
CA ALA A 345 -22.10 -12.99 63.92
C ALA A 345 -22.72 -12.86 65.31
N GLY A 346 -23.77 -12.03 65.43
CA GLY A 346 -24.66 -11.97 66.59
C GLY A 346 -25.46 -13.27 66.73
N SER A 347 -25.16 -14.03 67.78
CA SER A 347 -25.95 -15.10 68.35
C SER A 347 -27.33 -14.61 68.77
N ALA A 348 -28.39 -15.25 68.33
CA ALA A 348 -29.68 -15.23 69.00
C ALA A 348 -30.29 -16.63 69.07
N ALA A 349 -30.39 -17.15 70.27
CA ALA A 349 -31.21 -18.28 70.65
C ALA A 349 -32.68 -17.91 70.60
N HIS A 350 -33.52 -18.71 70.04
CA HIS A 350 -34.76 -19.34 70.54
C HIS A 350 -35.40 -20.16 69.45
#